data_b702855c3581f2644686a6a0b06ceeda
#
_entry.id   b702855c3581f2644686a6a0b06ceeda
#
_cell.length_a   1.000
_cell.length_b   1.000
_cell.length_c   1.000
_cell.angle_alpha   90.00
_cell.angle_beta   90.00
_cell.angle_gamma   90.00
#
_symmetry.space_group_name_H-M   'P 1'
#
loop_
_entity.id
_entity.type
_entity.pdbx_description
1 polymer ?
#
loop_
_entity_poly.entity_id
_entity_poly.type
_entity_poly.pdbx_seq_one_letter_code
_entity_poly.pdbx_strand_id
1 'polypeptide(L)'
;MSVVDPSPVEGAYLEVAGSFVDLVASLPASLTGPGLGEWDLRALVGHTARSLITVIEYLDRPADAATLDSPAAYVAAAGELVAADPGAVTQRGVAAGDAL
;
A
#
# COMPACT_ATOMS: atom_id res chain seq x y z
N MET A 1 5.99 -25.50 13.82
CA MET A 1 5.20 -24.34 13.36
C MET A 1 4.47 -24.72 12.08
N SER A 2 3.19 -24.54 12.06
CA SER A 2 2.41 -24.86 10.86
C SER A 2 2.61 -23.75 9.81
N VAL A 3 2.81 -24.17 8.57
CA VAL A 3 2.87 -23.23 7.43
C VAL A 3 1.42 -22.91 7.02
N VAL A 4 1.12 -21.62 6.93
CA VAL A 4 -0.19 -21.16 6.45
C VAL A 4 -0.23 -21.35 4.93
N ASP A 5 -1.28 -22.01 4.42
CA ASP A 5 -1.51 -22.08 2.99
C ASP A 5 -1.79 -20.66 2.46
N PRO A 6 -0.99 -20.12 1.49
CA PRO A 6 -1.17 -18.78 0.98
C PRO A 6 -2.39 -18.62 0.06
N SER A 7 -2.97 -19.70 -0.46
CA SER A 7 -4.04 -19.63 -1.45
C SER A 7 -5.28 -18.87 -1.00
N PRO A 8 -5.80 -19.03 0.24
CA PRO A 8 -6.92 -18.22 0.72
C PRO A 8 -6.57 -16.75 0.86
N VAL A 9 -5.32 -16.41 1.24
CA VAL A 9 -4.83 -15.04 1.38
C VAL A 9 -4.71 -14.40 0.01
N GLU A 10 -4.15 -15.10 -0.98
CA GLU A 10 -4.09 -14.62 -2.36
C GLU A 10 -5.47 -14.34 -2.91
N GLY A 11 -6.43 -15.25 -2.72
CA GLY A 11 -7.81 -15.07 -3.17
C GLY A 11 -8.46 -13.84 -2.55
N ALA A 12 -8.31 -13.64 -1.24
CA ALA A 12 -8.82 -12.47 -0.53
C ALA A 12 -8.16 -11.17 -1.03
N TYR A 13 -6.86 -11.19 -1.25
CA TYR A 13 -6.12 -10.05 -1.79
C TYR A 13 -6.64 -9.65 -3.17
N LEU A 14 -6.78 -10.62 -4.09
CA LEU A 14 -7.25 -10.35 -5.45
C LEU A 14 -8.69 -9.84 -5.46
N GLU A 15 -9.55 -10.36 -4.60
CA GLU A 15 -10.93 -9.90 -4.47
C GLU A 15 -10.98 -8.45 -4.00
N VAL A 16 -10.23 -8.10 -2.96
CA VAL A 16 -10.18 -6.74 -2.41
C VAL A 16 -9.56 -5.78 -3.43
N ALA A 17 -8.48 -6.19 -4.11
CA ALA A 17 -7.85 -5.38 -5.15
C ALA A 17 -8.83 -5.12 -6.31
N GLY A 18 -9.60 -6.11 -6.72
CA GLY A 18 -10.63 -5.96 -7.74
C GLY A 18 -11.73 -5.00 -7.32
N SER A 19 -12.17 -5.07 -6.06
CA SER A 19 -13.15 -4.13 -5.49
C SER A 19 -12.61 -2.68 -5.49
N PHE A 20 -11.35 -2.49 -5.19
CA PHE A 20 -10.71 -1.17 -5.26
C PHE A 20 -10.69 -0.63 -6.69
N VAL A 21 -10.33 -1.45 -7.67
CA VAL A 21 -10.32 -1.06 -9.09
C VAL A 21 -11.73 -0.65 -9.54
N ASP A 22 -12.75 -1.41 -9.18
CA ASP A 22 -14.15 -1.11 -9.51
C ASP A 22 -14.60 0.20 -8.87
N LEU A 23 -14.23 0.43 -7.62
CA LEU A 23 -14.55 1.67 -6.91
C LEU A 23 -13.91 2.87 -7.61
N VAL A 24 -12.62 2.81 -7.94
CA VAL A 24 -11.91 3.89 -8.62
C VAL A 24 -12.51 4.19 -9.98
N ALA A 25 -12.88 3.15 -10.74
CA ALA A 25 -13.53 3.31 -12.04
C ALA A 25 -14.89 4.04 -11.94
N SER A 26 -15.54 3.99 -10.78
CA SER A 26 -16.80 4.69 -10.54
C SER A 26 -16.62 6.16 -10.14
N LEU A 27 -15.40 6.59 -9.82
CA LEU A 27 -15.11 7.96 -9.40
C LEU A 27 -14.97 8.89 -10.62
N PRO A 28 -15.21 10.22 -10.43
CA PRO A 28 -14.94 11.19 -11.48
C PRO A 28 -13.46 11.15 -11.88
N ALA A 29 -13.18 11.22 -13.18
CA ALA A 29 -11.82 11.14 -13.71
C ALA A 29 -10.89 12.24 -13.19
N SER A 30 -11.43 13.38 -12.76
CA SER A 30 -10.66 14.47 -12.18
C SER A 30 -10.05 14.13 -10.83
N LEU A 31 -10.62 13.17 -10.09
CA LEU A 31 -10.18 12.76 -8.74
C LEU A 31 -9.98 13.97 -7.82
N THR A 32 -10.91 14.93 -7.88
CA THR A 32 -10.88 16.13 -7.03
C THR A 32 -11.64 15.91 -5.74
N GLY A 33 -11.29 16.68 -4.72
CA GLY A 33 -11.96 16.65 -3.42
C GLY A 33 -11.09 16.09 -2.31
N PRO A 34 -11.65 16.05 -1.08
CA PRO A 34 -10.90 15.57 0.08
C PRO A 34 -10.68 14.07 0.03
N GLY A 35 -9.54 13.62 0.55
CA GLY A 35 -9.21 12.21 0.70
C GLY A 35 -9.11 11.84 2.18
N LEU A 36 -7.89 11.74 2.69
CA LEU A 36 -7.62 11.35 4.07
C LEU A 36 -6.48 12.20 4.64
N GLY A 37 -6.70 12.83 5.77
CA GLY A 37 -5.68 13.67 6.40
C GLY A 37 -5.24 14.80 5.46
N GLU A 38 -3.95 14.87 5.19
CA GLU A 38 -3.37 15.87 4.28
C GLU A 38 -3.49 15.50 2.80
N TRP A 39 -3.91 14.28 2.49
CA TRP A 39 -4.11 13.83 1.11
C TRP A 39 -5.46 14.25 0.57
N ASP A 40 -5.47 14.78 -0.64
CA ASP A 40 -6.70 14.87 -1.44
C ASP A 40 -7.09 13.50 -2.00
N LEU A 41 -8.18 13.43 -2.74
CA LEU A 41 -8.66 12.17 -3.30
C LEU A 41 -7.64 11.54 -4.26
N ARG A 42 -7.00 12.35 -5.09
CA ARG A 42 -5.97 11.86 -6.04
C ARG A 42 -4.79 11.23 -5.31
N ALA A 43 -4.27 11.87 -4.28
CA ALA A 43 -3.17 11.35 -3.48
C ALA A 43 -3.56 10.06 -2.76
N LEU A 44 -4.77 9.99 -2.23
CA LEU A 44 -5.27 8.77 -1.57
C LEU A 44 -5.39 7.60 -2.55
N VAL A 45 -5.96 7.83 -3.72
CA VAL A 45 -6.06 6.80 -4.77
C VAL A 45 -4.68 6.36 -5.22
N GLY A 46 -3.79 7.31 -5.46
CA GLY A 46 -2.40 7.01 -5.87
C GLY A 46 -1.64 6.20 -4.82
N HIS A 47 -1.73 6.59 -3.57
CA HIS A 47 -1.12 5.85 -2.46
C HIS A 47 -1.65 4.42 -2.36
N THR A 48 -2.96 4.24 -2.45
CA THR A 48 -3.59 2.91 -2.36
C THR A 48 -3.18 2.04 -3.55
N ALA A 49 -3.22 2.59 -4.77
CA ALA A 49 -2.76 1.88 -5.96
C ALA A 49 -1.29 1.48 -5.84
N ARG A 50 -0.44 2.37 -5.35
CA ARG A 50 0.98 2.08 -5.14
C ARG A 50 1.20 0.97 -4.12
N SER A 51 0.38 0.90 -3.08
CA SER A 51 0.44 -0.17 -2.09
C SER A 51 0.19 -1.55 -2.73
N LEU A 52 -0.77 -1.64 -3.65
CA LEU A 52 -1.06 -2.89 -4.37
C LEU A 52 0.08 -3.28 -5.32
N ILE A 53 0.62 -2.30 -6.06
CA ILE A 53 1.76 -2.53 -6.97
C ILE A 53 3.00 -2.98 -6.20
N THR A 54 3.24 -2.41 -5.03
CA THR A 54 4.38 -2.74 -4.18
C THR A 54 4.38 -4.22 -3.78
N VAL A 55 3.22 -4.81 -3.50
CA VAL A 55 3.12 -6.24 -3.21
C VAL A 55 3.66 -7.08 -4.38
N ILE A 56 3.25 -6.74 -5.61
CA ILE A 56 3.69 -7.45 -6.82
C ILE A 56 5.21 -7.30 -6.98
N GLU A 57 5.72 -6.08 -6.86
CA GLU A 57 7.16 -5.81 -7.01
C GLU A 57 8.01 -6.56 -5.97
N TYR A 58 7.54 -6.62 -4.72
CA TYR A 58 8.29 -7.28 -3.65
C TYR A 58 8.25 -8.81 -3.77
N LEU A 59 7.15 -9.38 -4.26
CA LEU A 59 7.08 -10.80 -4.54
C LEU A 59 8.05 -11.23 -5.64
N ASP A 60 8.37 -10.33 -6.56
CA ASP A 60 9.35 -10.57 -7.61
C ASP A 60 10.82 -10.39 -7.15
N ARG A 61 11.03 -9.95 -5.91
CA ARG A 61 12.36 -9.71 -5.33
C ARG A 61 12.57 -10.60 -4.10
N PRO A 62 12.94 -11.88 -4.30
CA PRO A 62 13.18 -12.76 -3.17
C PRO A 62 14.32 -12.23 -2.31
N ALA A 63 14.15 -12.30 -1.00
CA ALA A 63 15.20 -12.00 -0.02
C ALA A 63 15.96 -13.27 0.33
N ASP A 64 17.26 -13.13 0.62
CA ASP A 64 18.10 -14.27 1.04
C ASP A 64 17.65 -14.84 2.39
N ALA A 65 17.16 -13.95 3.28
CA ALA A 65 16.71 -14.33 4.60
C ALA A 65 15.74 -13.29 5.16
N ALA A 66 14.89 -13.69 6.08
CA ALA A 66 14.10 -12.77 6.87
C ALA A 66 15.01 -11.98 7.82
N THR A 67 14.91 -10.66 7.80
CA THR A 67 15.68 -9.76 8.68
C THR A 67 14.90 -9.31 9.91
N LEU A 68 13.58 -9.52 9.90
CA LEU A 68 12.68 -9.23 11.01
C LEU A 68 11.93 -10.50 11.40
N ASP A 69 11.81 -10.75 12.69
CA ASP A 69 11.34 -12.04 13.21
C ASP A 69 9.83 -12.14 13.30
N SER A 70 9.13 -11.01 13.27
CA SER A 70 7.70 -11.01 13.59
C SER A 70 7.00 -9.78 12.98
N PRO A 71 5.66 -9.84 12.84
CA PRO A 71 4.88 -8.65 12.48
C PRO A 71 5.09 -7.47 13.45
N ALA A 72 5.24 -7.74 14.74
CA ALA A 72 5.50 -6.69 15.73
C ALA A 72 6.85 -6.01 15.50
N ALA A 73 7.90 -6.76 15.16
CA ALA A 73 9.20 -6.21 14.79
C ALA A 73 9.13 -5.34 13.54
N TYR A 74 8.34 -5.76 12.54
CA TYR A 74 8.10 -4.97 11.34
C TYR A 74 7.42 -3.64 11.65
N VAL A 75 6.36 -3.65 12.45
CA VAL A 75 5.64 -2.44 12.83
C VAL A 75 6.56 -1.48 13.60
N ALA A 76 7.39 -1.99 14.50
CA ALA A 76 8.35 -1.18 15.25
C ALA A 76 9.38 -0.52 14.32
N ALA A 77 9.96 -1.28 13.39
CA ALA A 77 10.92 -0.77 12.43
C ALA A 77 10.31 0.28 11.48
N ALA A 78 9.09 0.03 10.99
CA ALA A 78 8.36 0.98 10.15
C ALA A 78 8.04 2.27 10.92
N GLY A 79 7.67 2.16 12.19
CA GLY A 79 7.41 3.31 13.06
C GLY A 79 8.66 4.18 13.27
N GLU A 80 9.83 3.58 13.41
CA GLU A 80 11.10 4.32 13.48
C GLU A 80 11.40 5.09 12.20
N LEU A 81 11.17 4.49 11.04
CA LEU A 81 11.35 5.17 9.75
C LEU A 81 10.41 6.35 9.58
N VAL A 82 9.14 6.20 9.96
CA VAL A 82 8.15 7.29 9.92
C VAL A 82 8.54 8.40 10.88
N ALA A 83 8.99 8.08 12.09
CA ALA A 83 9.42 9.07 13.07
C ALA A 83 10.66 9.86 12.60
N ALA A 84 11.56 9.22 11.85
CA ALA A 84 12.75 9.87 11.31
C ALA A 84 12.42 10.88 10.19
N ASP A 85 11.36 10.63 9.42
CA ASP A 85 10.91 11.52 8.33
C ASP A 85 9.38 11.49 8.22
N PRO A 86 8.67 12.22 9.11
CA PRO A 86 7.20 12.18 9.14
C PRO A 86 6.52 12.66 7.85
N GLY A 87 7.18 13.56 7.10
CA GLY A 87 6.64 14.09 5.85
C GLY A 87 6.75 13.14 4.65
N ALA A 88 7.61 12.11 4.73
CA ALA A 88 7.91 11.25 3.59
C ALA A 88 6.69 10.46 3.10
N VAL A 89 5.86 9.97 4.01
CA VAL A 89 4.65 9.21 3.65
C VAL A 89 3.65 10.10 2.92
N THR A 90 3.42 11.30 3.43
CA THR A 90 2.53 12.29 2.80
C THR A 90 3.01 12.62 1.39
N GLN A 91 4.32 12.90 1.24
CA GLN A 91 4.91 13.25 -0.05
C GLN A 91 4.84 12.10 -1.06
N ARG A 92 5.06 10.87 -0.62
CA ARG A 92 4.93 9.70 -1.49
C ARG A 92 3.51 9.49 -2.00
N GLY A 93 2.51 9.75 -1.15
CA GLY A 93 1.11 9.69 -1.57
C GLY A 93 0.78 10.75 -2.61
N VAL A 94 1.24 11.98 -2.42
CA VAL A 94 1.06 13.06 -3.41
C VAL A 94 1.71 12.70 -4.74
N ALA A 95 2.96 12.24 -4.70
CA ALA A 95 3.69 11.84 -5.92
C ALA A 95 3.00 10.69 -6.65
N ALA A 96 2.48 9.71 -5.92
CA ALA A 96 1.72 8.60 -6.52
C ALA A 96 0.42 9.09 -7.17
N GLY A 97 -0.26 10.06 -6.57
CA GLY A 97 -1.44 10.69 -7.14
C GLY A 97 -1.13 11.45 -8.43
N ASP A 98 -0.02 12.19 -8.45
CA ASP A 98 0.43 12.94 -9.63
C ASP A 98 0.83 12.02 -10.80
N ALA A 99 1.19 10.78 -10.51
CA ALA A 99 1.57 9.77 -11.52
C ALA A 99 0.37 9.03 -12.14
N LEU A 100 -0.84 9.26 -11.67
CA LEU A 100 -2.05 8.60 -12.19
C LEU A 100 -2.43 9.07 -13.59
#